data_983dcac9daee1b9c8c823c16f6e034d9
#
_entry.id   983dcac9daee1b9c8c823c16f6e034d9
#
_cell.length_a   1.000
_cell.length_b   1.000
_cell.length_c   1.000
_cell.angle_alpha   90.00
_cell.angle_beta   90.00
_cell.angle_gamma   90.00
#
_symmetry.space_group_name_H-M   'P 1'
#
loop_
_entity.id
_entity.type
_entity.pdbx_description
1 polymer ?
#
loop_
_entity_poly.entity_id
_entity_poly.type
_entity_poly.pdbx_seq_one_letter_code
_entity_poly.pdbx_strand_id
1 'polypeptide(L)'
;MQPRNVLIAATAAALALTAGAAQAGRRCDAARPSAAIIERGLGLAQRTVAELDQAYARDGTRVVLLARAGQDLTRYGQQWSHVGWAYRTPQGAWRVVHKLNHCGSDQSVVMRQGLG
;
A
#
# COMPACT_ATOMS: atom_id res chain seq x y z
N MET A 1 -21.22 47.95 11.34
CA MET A 1 -21.12 46.45 11.13
C MET A 1 -22.11 45.80 12.10
N GLN A 2 -23.01 44.96 11.58
CA GLN A 2 -23.99 44.28 12.47
C GLN A 2 -23.29 43.18 13.28
N PRO A 3 -23.58 43.01 14.57
CA PRO A 3 -22.92 42.04 15.45
C PRO A 3 -23.04 40.59 14.96
N ARG A 4 -24.08 40.26 14.20
CA ARG A 4 -24.27 38.94 13.55
C ARG A 4 -23.17 38.60 12.56
N ASN A 5 -22.66 39.55 11.79
CA ASN A 5 -21.61 39.31 10.78
C ASN A 5 -20.25 39.09 11.42
N VAL A 6 -20.01 39.71 12.57
CA VAL A 6 -18.76 39.49 13.36
C VAL A 6 -18.73 38.09 13.97
N LEU A 7 -19.88 37.60 14.49
CA LEU A 7 -19.96 36.25 15.06
C LEU A 7 -19.79 35.16 13.97
N ILE A 8 -20.36 35.33 12.79
CA ILE A 8 -20.20 34.37 11.68
C ILE A 8 -18.76 34.35 11.19
N ALA A 9 -18.10 35.50 11.10
CA ALA A 9 -16.71 35.58 10.69
C ALA A 9 -15.76 34.95 11.74
N ALA A 10 -16.03 35.12 13.03
CA ALA A 10 -15.24 34.52 14.09
C ALA A 10 -15.38 33.00 14.17
N THR A 11 -16.59 32.47 13.97
CA THR A 11 -16.81 31.00 13.93
C THR A 11 -16.19 30.36 12.68
N ALA A 12 -16.24 31.00 11.53
CA ALA A 12 -15.59 30.52 10.32
C ALA A 12 -14.04 30.49 10.45
N ALA A 13 -13.46 31.52 11.07
CA ALA A 13 -12.02 31.57 11.35
C ALA A 13 -11.58 30.51 12.38
N ALA A 14 -12.36 30.24 13.40
CA ALA A 14 -12.08 29.20 14.40
C ALA A 14 -12.13 27.79 13.79
N LEU A 15 -13.09 27.51 12.89
CA LEU A 15 -13.19 26.24 12.16
C LEU A 15 -12.02 26.03 11.17
N ALA A 16 -11.53 27.10 10.55
CA ALA A 16 -10.38 27.01 9.66
C ALA A 16 -9.06 26.71 10.40
N LEU A 17 -8.92 27.17 11.66
CA LEU A 17 -7.76 26.93 12.48
C LEU A 17 -7.71 25.51 13.07
N THR A 18 -8.84 24.79 13.12
CA THR A 18 -8.91 23.41 13.61
C THR A 18 -8.77 22.36 12.50
N ALA A 19 -8.69 22.78 11.24
CA ALA A 19 -8.37 21.90 10.13
C ALA A 19 -6.89 21.49 10.21
N GLY A 20 -6.56 20.62 11.17
CA GLY A 20 -5.27 19.95 11.19
C GLY A 20 -5.04 19.27 9.83
N ALA A 21 -3.85 19.43 9.27
CA ALA A 21 -3.48 18.77 8.04
C ALA A 21 -3.74 17.25 8.20
N ALA A 22 -4.72 16.72 7.47
CA ALA A 22 -4.97 15.29 7.44
C ALA A 22 -3.74 14.63 6.81
N GLN A 23 -2.89 14.03 7.63
CA GLN A 23 -1.76 13.27 7.15
C GLN A 23 -2.26 11.89 6.70
N ALA A 24 -2.41 11.73 5.40
CA ALA A 24 -2.61 10.43 4.78
C ALA A 24 -1.24 9.77 4.57
N GLY A 25 -1.17 8.47 4.82
CA GLY A 25 0.04 7.69 4.59
C GLY A 25 0.61 7.05 5.86
N ARG A 26 1.51 6.09 5.65
CA ARG A 26 2.17 5.36 6.74
C ARG A 26 3.25 6.23 7.39
N ARG A 27 3.38 6.17 8.71
CA ARG A 27 4.46 6.86 9.44
C ARG A 27 5.82 6.34 9.00
N CYS A 28 6.82 7.23 8.95
CA CYS A 28 8.17 6.92 8.49
C CYS A 28 9.05 6.24 9.55
N ASP A 29 8.64 6.29 10.79
CA ASP A 29 9.36 5.80 11.98
C ASP A 29 9.05 4.33 12.31
N ALA A 30 8.60 3.55 11.32
CA ALA A 30 8.33 2.13 11.52
C ALA A 30 9.59 1.38 11.94
N ALA A 31 9.50 0.60 13.00
CA ALA A 31 10.58 -0.26 13.47
C ALA A 31 11.06 -1.20 12.34
N ARG A 32 12.36 -1.47 12.31
CA ARG A 32 12.93 -2.44 11.37
C ARG A 32 12.32 -3.82 11.61
N PRO A 33 11.97 -4.57 10.55
CA PRO A 33 11.45 -5.92 10.71
C PRO A 33 12.51 -6.83 11.34
N SER A 34 12.06 -7.76 12.18
CA SER A 34 12.95 -8.80 12.75
C SER A 34 13.40 -9.80 11.65
N ALA A 35 14.51 -10.49 11.90
CA ALA A 35 15.01 -11.55 11.02
C ALA A 35 13.91 -12.59 10.70
N ALA A 36 13.14 -13.01 11.70
CA ALA A 36 12.05 -13.98 11.53
C ALA A 36 10.92 -13.45 10.61
N ILE A 37 10.64 -12.14 10.63
CA ILE A 37 9.67 -11.52 9.71
C ILE A 37 10.23 -11.52 8.28
N ILE A 38 11.51 -11.20 8.14
CA ILE A 38 12.19 -11.20 6.83
C ILE A 38 12.20 -12.60 6.23
N GLU A 39 12.63 -13.62 6.99
CA GLU A 39 12.64 -15.02 6.54
C GLU A 39 11.27 -15.52 6.12
N ARG A 40 10.24 -15.19 6.91
CA ARG A 40 8.84 -15.54 6.57
C ARG A 40 8.41 -14.86 5.26
N GLY A 41 8.76 -13.58 5.07
CA GLY A 41 8.47 -12.83 3.86
C GLY A 41 9.14 -13.44 2.64
N LEU A 42 10.43 -13.78 2.73
CA LEU A 42 11.18 -14.43 1.66
C LEU A 42 10.62 -15.82 1.32
N GLY A 43 10.30 -16.63 2.34
CA GLY A 43 9.67 -17.93 2.12
C GLY A 43 8.29 -17.83 1.45
N LEU A 44 7.50 -16.81 1.79
CA LEU A 44 6.24 -16.54 1.11
C LEU A 44 6.47 -16.13 -0.35
N ALA A 45 7.42 -15.26 -0.60
CA ALA A 45 7.76 -14.81 -1.96
C ALA A 45 8.20 -16.00 -2.84
N GLN A 46 9.04 -16.90 -2.31
CA GLN A 46 9.49 -18.10 -3.03
C GLN A 46 8.32 -19.02 -3.40
N ARG A 47 7.40 -19.29 -2.46
CA ARG A 47 6.21 -20.09 -2.75
C ARG A 47 5.31 -19.42 -3.79
N THR A 48 5.14 -18.10 -3.71
CA THR A 48 4.38 -17.33 -4.69
C THR A 48 4.99 -17.45 -6.10
N VAL A 49 6.33 -17.35 -6.21
CA VAL A 49 7.02 -17.55 -7.51
C VAL A 49 6.77 -18.96 -8.04
N ALA A 50 6.85 -19.97 -7.20
CA ALA A 50 6.62 -21.37 -7.63
C ALA A 50 5.19 -21.56 -8.18
N GLU A 51 4.18 -21.00 -7.54
CA GLU A 51 2.79 -21.04 -8.03
C GLU A 51 2.62 -20.29 -9.36
N LEU A 52 3.26 -19.13 -9.49
CA LEU A 52 3.22 -18.34 -10.72
C LEU A 52 3.94 -19.06 -11.89
N ASP A 53 5.06 -19.73 -11.63
CA ASP A 53 5.78 -20.52 -12.64
C ASP A 53 4.96 -21.76 -13.05
N GLN A 54 4.25 -22.39 -12.13
CA GLN A 54 3.31 -23.47 -12.44
C GLN A 54 2.16 -22.97 -13.32
N ALA A 55 1.56 -21.81 -13.01
CA ALA A 55 0.52 -21.22 -13.85
C ALA A 55 1.05 -20.91 -15.26
N TYR A 56 2.26 -20.34 -15.35
CA TYR A 56 2.90 -20.08 -16.63
C TYR A 56 3.14 -21.37 -17.42
N ALA A 57 3.64 -22.42 -16.77
CA ALA A 57 3.89 -23.71 -17.44
C ALA A 57 2.60 -24.41 -17.89
N ARG A 58 1.52 -24.27 -17.11
CA ARG A 58 0.23 -24.91 -17.40
C ARG A 58 -0.52 -24.25 -18.55
N ASP A 59 -0.58 -22.91 -18.59
CA ASP A 59 -1.47 -22.17 -19.50
C ASP A 59 -0.86 -20.91 -20.11
N GLY A 60 0.45 -20.66 -19.90
CA GLY A 60 1.15 -19.49 -20.42
C GLY A 60 0.85 -18.17 -19.68
N THR A 61 0.24 -18.22 -18.50
CA THR A 61 -0.09 -17.03 -17.69
C THR A 61 1.17 -16.18 -17.44
N ARG A 62 1.13 -14.92 -17.85
CA ARG A 62 2.24 -13.97 -17.72
C ARG A 62 1.94 -12.78 -16.84
N VAL A 63 0.67 -12.55 -16.51
CA VAL A 63 0.21 -11.42 -15.68
C VAL A 63 -0.90 -11.90 -14.78
N VAL A 64 -0.81 -11.57 -13.51
CA VAL A 64 -1.85 -11.86 -12.51
C VAL A 64 -2.07 -10.67 -11.60
N LEU A 65 -3.26 -10.56 -11.03
CA LEU A 65 -3.53 -9.66 -9.91
C LEU A 65 -3.06 -10.33 -8.62
N LEU A 66 -2.15 -9.68 -7.91
CA LEU A 66 -1.59 -10.19 -6.66
C LEU A 66 -2.08 -9.33 -5.49
N ALA A 67 -2.76 -9.97 -4.53
CA ALA A 67 -3.18 -9.33 -3.29
C ALA A 67 -2.27 -9.75 -2.12
N ARG A 68 -2.05 -8.83 -1.18
CA ARG A 68 -1.21 -9.03 -0.01
C ARG A 68 -1.94 -8.61 1.26
N ALA A 69 -1.88 -9.45 2.31
CA ALA A 69 -2.22 -9.08 3.67
C ALA A 69 -0.99 -8.42 4.33
N GLY A 70 -0.97 -7.10 4.42
CA GLY A 70 0.14 -6.33 4.99
C GLY A 70 -0.25 -5.54 6.24
N GLN A 71 -1.53 -5.23 6.39
CA GLN A 71 -2.11 -4.55 7.55
C GLN A 71 -3.25 -5.38 8.09
N ASP A 72 -3.48 -5.30 9.40
CA ASP A 72 -4.68 -5.88 10.00
C ASP A 72 -5.89 -4.99 9.68
N LEU A 73 -6.77 -5.51 8.84
CA LEU A 73 -8.02 -4.88 8.43
C LEU A 73 -9.26 -5.65 8.90
N THR A 74 -9.10 -6.56 9.89
CA THR A 74 -10.18 -7.42 10.39
C THR A 74 -11.38 -6.62 10.89
N ARG A 75 -11.16 -5.46 11.52
CA ARG A 75 -12.23 -4.53 11.95
C ARG A 75 -13.13 -4.04 10.80
N TYR A 76 -12.65 -4.13 9.56
CA TYR A 76 -13.40 -3.75 8.34
C TYR A 76 -13.90 -4.97 7.57
N GLY A 77 -13.75 -6.18 8.11
CA GLY A 77 -14.05 -7.42 7.40
C GLY A 77 -13.18 -7.65 6.16
N GLN A 78 -11.99 -7.04 6.10
CA GLN A 78 -11.08 -7.13 4.97
C GLN A 78 -9.86 -7.99 5.33
N GLN A 79 -9.45 -8.84 4.41
CA GLN A 79 -8.25 -9.67 4.55
C GLN A 79 -7.05 -9.07 3.79
N TRP A 80 -7.29 -8.43 2.65
CA TRP A 80 -6.27 -7.92 1.77
C TRP A 80 -6.13 -6.42 1.90
N SER A 81 -4.94 -5.97 2.17
CA SER A 81 -4.65 -4.54 2.40
C SER A 81 -3.92 -3.87 1.24
N HIS A 82 -3.46 -4.64 0.26
CA HIS A 82 -2.73 -4.11 -0.88
C HIS A 82 -2.86 -5.00 -2.10
N VAL A 83 -2.87 -4.39 -3.29
CA VAL A 83 -3.01 -5.07 -4.58
C VAL A 83 -1.98 -4.53 -5.56
N GLY A 84 -1.42 -5.40 -6.39
CA GLY A 84 -0.52 -5.06 -7.47
C GLY A 84 -0.66 -6.03 -8.65
N TRP A 85 -0.04 -5.69 -9.76
CA TRP A 85 0.08 -6.59 -10.91
C TRP A 85 1.41 -7.32 -10.84
N ALA A 86 1.39 -8.65 -10.75
CA ALA A 86 2.59 -9.46 -10.94
C ALA A 86 2.69 -9.84 -12.42
N TYR A 87 3.87 -9.68 -13.01
CA TYR A 87 4.11 -10.00 -14.41
C TYR A 87 5.47 -10.70 -14.59
N ARG A 88 5.53 -11.58 -15.59
CA ARG A 88 6.73 -12.30 -15.95
C ARG A 88 7.51 -11.52 -16.99
N THR A 89 8.78 -11.21 -16.69
CA THR A 89 9.67 -10.53 -17.64
C THR A 89 10.07 -11.46 -18.80
N PRO A 90 10.58 -10.93 -19.92
CA PRO A 90 11.14 -11.77 -21.00
C PRO A 90 12.26 -12.71 -20.52
N GLN A 91 13.01 -12.30 -19.48
CA GLN A 91 14.10 -13.11 -18.87
C GLN A 91 13.57 -14.17 -17.89
N GLY A 92 12.26 -14.27 -17.70
CA GLY A 92 11.63 -15.27 -16.84
C GLY A 92 11.42 -14.85 -15.39
N ALA A 93 11.91 -13.71 -14.95
CA ALA A 93 11.72 -13.25 -13.59
C ALA A 93 10.32 -12.63 -13.38
N TRP A 94 9.72 -12.89 -12.22
CA TRP A 94 8.49 -12.23 -11.81
C TRP A 94 8.76 -10.89 -11.13
N ARG A 95 7.99 -9.86 -11.49
CA ARG A 95 8.03 -8.52 -10.93
C ARG A 95 6.62 -8.08 -10.55
N VAL A 96 6.53 -7.18 -9.57
CA VAL A 96 5.26 -6.57 -9.17
C VAL A 96 5.28 -5.09 -9.51
N VAL A 97 4.23 -4.63 -10.19
CA VAL A 97 3.90 -3.20 -10.36
C VAL A 97 2.76 -2.87 -9.43
N HIS A 98 2.95 -1.92 -8.58
CA HIS A 98 1.94 -1.47 -7.65
C HIS A 98 2.08 0.02 -7.34
N LYS A 99 1.05 0.59 -6.75
CA LYS A 99 1.04 1.99 -6.33
C LYS A 99 1.25 2.06 -4.83
N LEU A 100 2.26 2.80 -4.39
CA LEU A 100 2.59 3.00 -2.98
C LEU A 100 2.68 4.49 -2.66
N ASN A 101 2.24 4.86 -1.47
CA ASN A 101 2.47 6.20 -0.95
C ASN A 101 3.91 6.32 -0.45
N HIS A 102 4.52 7.46 -0.68
CA HIS A 102 5.70 7.84 0.05
C HIS A 102 5.37 7.90 1.55
N CYS A 103 6.33 7.46 2.36
CA CYS A 103 6.20 7.49 3.80
C CYS A 103 5.91 8.94 4.27
N GLY A 104 4.91 9.09 5.15
CA GLY A 104 4.48 10.41 5.67
C GLY A 104 3.81 11.34 4.66
N SER A 105 3.38 10.82 3.51
CA SER A 105 2.79 11.62 2.43
C SER A 105 1.48 10.99 1.92
N ASP A 106 0.62 11.82 1.38
CA ASP A 106 -0.57 11.43 0.61
C ASP A 106 -0.26 11.19 -0.88
N GLN A 107 0.98 11.49 -1.30
CA GLN A 107 1.43 11.26 -2.68
C GLN A 107 1.78 9.79 -2.89
N SER A 108 1.25 9.24 -3.97
CA SER A 108 1.55 7.87 -4.36
C SER A 108 2.30 7.81 -5.69
N VAL A 109 3.22 6.85 -5.79
CA VAL A 109 4.01 6.57 -6.98
C VAL A 109 3.82 5.14 -7.43
N VAL A 110 3.98 4.90 -8.73
CA VAL A 110 4.02 3.55 -9.29
C VAL A 110 5.44 2.99 -9.08
N MET A 111 5.53 1.87 -8.40
CA MET A 111 6.79 1.18 -8.14
C MET A 111 6.82 -0.18 -8.83
N ARG A 112 8.02 -0.60 -9.23
CA ARG A 112 8.30 -1.91 -9.77
C ARG A 112 9.35 -2.59 -8.90
N GLN A 113 8.98 -3.72 -8.31
CA GLN A 113 9.81 -4.43 -7.34
C GLN A 113 9.87 -5.93 -7.65
N GLY A 114 10.79 -6.65 -6.99
CA GLY A 114 10.74 -8.10 -6.91
C GLY A 114 9.58 -8.58 -6.02
N LEU A 115 9.43 -9.89 -5.89
CA LEU A 115 8.42 -10.49 -5.00
C LEU A 115 8.94 -10.65 -3.56
N GLY A 116 10.22 -10.58 -3.31
CA GLY A 116 10.89 -10.64 -2.02
C GLY A 116 11.64 -9.39 -1.67
#